data_6d38628d7270482306398a15a3a0e804
#
_entry.id   6d38628d7270482306398a15a3a0e804
#
_cell.length_a   1.000
_cell.length_b   1.000
_cell.length_c   1.000
_cell.angle_alpha   90.00
_cell.angle_beta   90.00
_cell.angle_gamma   90.00
#
_symmetry.space_group_name_H-M   'P 1'
#
loop_
_entity.id
_entity.type
_entity.pdbx_description
1 polymer ?
#
loop_
_entity_poly.entity_id
_entity_poly.type
_entity_poly.pdbx_seq_one_letter_code
_entity_poly.pdbx_strand_id
1 'polypeptide(L)'
;MAERFRAGFDGGSRGNPGPAAWGVVVLDPEGRAVEGFAGAIGRATNNVAEYTALLEALAIALAREADDVELLADSELVVKQVRGEYKVRHPDLIPLHAEAVRRIARLRRFKIGHVPREKNKAADKLVNRALNLVESGADGAAAKVHETFE
;
A
#
# COMPACT_ATOMS: atom_id res chain seq x y z
N MET A 1 -11.35 -5.83 22.76
CA MET A 1 -10.54 -6.63 21.84
C MET A 1 -10.45 -5.91 20.52
N ALA A 2 -9.23 -5.71 20.01
CA ALA A 2 -9.07 -5.02 18.73
C ALA A 2 -9.55 -5.93 17.59
N GLU A 3 -10.29 -5.34 16.67
CA GLU A 3 -10.70 -6.04 15.46
C GLU A 3 -9.49 -6.22 14.54
N ARG A 4 -9.55 -7.23 13.67
CA ARG A 4 -8.55 -7.39 12.64
C ARG A 4 -8.65 -6.22 11.65
N PHE A 5 -7.54 -5.57 11.40
CA PHE A 5 -7.44 -4.58 10.34
C PHE A 5 -7.10 -5.30 9.03
N ARG A 6 -7.92 -5.09 8.02
CA ARG A 6 -7.68 -5.69 6.69
C ARG A 6 -7.62 -4.57 5.66
N ALA A 7 -6.64 -4.65 4.76
CA ALA A 7 -6.51 -3.67 3.70
C ALA A 7 -5.86 -4.28 2.47
N GLY A 8 -6.25 -3.77 1.31
CA GLY A 8 -5.54 -4.00 0.06
C GLY A 8 -4.67 -2.79 -0.22
N PHE A 9 -3.51 -2.99 -0.83
CA PHE A 9 -2.65 -1.88 -1.22
C PHE A 9 -2.10 -2.08 -2.62
N ASP A 10 -1.74 -0.97 -3.27
CA ASP A 10 -1.18 -0.95 -4.60
C ASP A 10 -0.29 0.27 -4.76
N GLY A 11 0.71 0.16 -5.58
CA GLY A 11 1.58 1.27 -5.95
C GLY A 11 1.92 1.19 -7.41
N GLY A 12 2.10 2.32 -8.05
CA GLY A 12 2.44 2.34 -9.46
C GLY A 12 3.10 3.62 -9.89
N SER A 13 3.78 3.55 -11.04
CA SER A 13 4.38 4.72 -11.67
C SER A 13 3.97 4.75 -13.14
N ARG A 14 3.83 5.96 -13.67
CA ARG A 14 3.62 6.19 -15.10
C ARG A 14 4.99 6.41 -15.74
N GLY A 15 5.54 5.32 -16.32
CA GLY A 15 6.94 5.20 -16.62
C GLY A 15 7.66 4.53 -15.44
N ASN A 16 8.72 3.80 -15.68
CA ASN A 16 9.41 3.04 -14.62
C ASN A 16 10.93 3.31 -14.68
N PRO A 17 11.45 4.39 -14.02
CA PRO A 17 10.74 5.26 -13.09
C PRO A 17 9.91 6.34 -13.77
N GLY A 18 9.02 6.94 -13.00
CA GLY A 18 8.15 8.03 -13.45
C GLY A 18 7.34 8.56 -12.29
N PRO A 19 6.38 9.46 -12.57
CA PRO A 19 5.44 9.92 -11.53
C PRO A 19 4.76 8.72 -10.90
N ALA A 20 4.78 8.63 -9.57
CA ALA A 20 4.34 7.46 -8.84
C ALA A 20 3.35 7.83 -7.74
N ALA A 21 2.55 6.86 -7.34
CA ALA A 21 1.57 7.02 -6.28
C ALA A 21 1.29 5.69 -5.59
N TRP A 22 0.70 5.78 -4.41
CA TRP A 22 0.30 4.64 -3.60
C TRP A 22 -1.20 4.70 -3.32
N GLY A 23 -1.81 3.55 -3.07
CA GLY A 23 -3.21 3.45 -2.68
C GLY A 23 -3.42 2.35 -1.66
N VAL A 24 -4.32 2.60 -0.71
CA VAL A 24 -4.69 1.65 0.34
C VAL A 24 -6.21 1.66 0.46
N VAL A 25 -6.81 0.48 0.46
CA VAL A 25 -8.25 0.30 0.64
C VAL A 25 -8.50 -0.51 1.89
N VAL A 26 -9.17 0.08 2.87
CA VAL A 26 -9.55 -0.61 4.10
C VAL A 26 -10.78 -1.47 3.81
N LEU A 27 -10.74 -2.72 4.25
CA LEU A 27 -11.78 -3.71 3.99
C LEU A 27 -12.53 -4.07 5.27
N ASP A 28 -13.82 -4.34 5.14
CA ASP A 28 -14.62 -4.86 6.25
C ASP A 28 -14.39 -6.38 6.41
N PRO A 29 -14.96 -7.02 7.44
CA PRO A 29 -14.78 -8.48 7.63
C PRO A 29 -15.24 -9.32 6.45
N GLU A 30 -16.17 -8.83 5.62
CA GLU A 30 -16.65 -9.52 4.44
C GLU A 30 -15.81 -9.24 3.21
N GLY A 31 -14.76 -8.43 3.36
CA GLY A 31 -13.84 -8.11 2.25
C GLY A 31 -14.30 -6.96 1.36
N ARG A 32 -15.32 -6.22 1.78
CA ARG A 32 -15.80 -5.07 1.01
C ARG A 32 -15.00 -3.82 1.35
N ALA A 33 -14.75 -2.98 0.34
CA ALA A 33 -14.06 -1.71 0.53
C ALA A 33 -14.94 -0.75 1.31
N VAL A 34 -14.42 -0.19 2.40
CA VAL A 34 -15.15 0.78 3.23
C VAL A 34 -14.48 2.14 3.27
N GLU A 35 -13.18 2.20 3.02
CA GLU A 35 -12.43 3.46 3.09
C GLU A 35 -11.21 3.37 2.22
N GLY A 36 -10.83 4.46 1.57
CA GLY A 36 -9.67 4.48 0.70
C GLY A 36 -8.77 5.68 0.96
N PHE A 37 -7.47 5.47 0.78
CA PHE A 37 -6.42 6.47 0.90
C PHE A 37 -5.50 6.38 -0.30
N ALA A 38 -5.00 7.49 -0.76
CA ALA A 38 -3.99 7.51 -1.81
C ALA A 38 -3.13 8.76 -1.69
N GLY A 39 -1.95 8.70 -2.27
CA GLY A 39 -1.08 9.87 -2.30
C GLY A 39 -0.01 9.75 -3.36
N ALA A 40 0.46 10.91 -3.84
CA ALA A 40 1.57 10.99 -4.77
C ALA A 40 2.89 10.82 -4.03
N ILE A 41 3.85 10.18 -4.71
CA ILE A 41 5.18 9.92 -4.16
C ILE A 41 6.22 10.84 -4.78
N GLY A 42 5.95 11.34 -6.00
CA GLY A 42 6.95 11.96 -6.85
C GLY A 42 7.46 10.94 -7.85
N ARG A 43 8.72 11.07 -8.28
CA ARG A 43 9.30 10.14 -9.24
C ARG A 43 9.86 8.90 -8.54
N ALA A 44 9.39 7.74 -8.93
CA ALA A 44 9.80 6.47 -8.35
C ALA A 44 9.53 5.31 -9.30
N THR A 45 10.11 4.15 -8.99
CA THR A 45 9.82 2.91 -9.73
C THR A 45 8.53 2.28 -9.21
N ASN A 46 7.98 1.34 -9.97
CA ASN A 46 6.82 0.56 -9.54
C ASN A 46 7.08 -0.12 -8.19
N ASN A 47 8.24 -0.73 -8.02
CA ASN A 47 8.54 -1.47 -6.79
C ASN A 47 8.65 -0.54 -5.57
N VAL A 48 9.25 0.64 -5.75
CA VAL A 48 9.28 1.65 -4.67
C VAL A 48 7.86 2.10 -4.32
N ALA A 49 7.01 2.32 -5.32
CA ALA A 49 5.62 2.70 -5.09
C ALA A 49 4.85 1.62 -4.33
N GLU A 50 5.06 0.34 -4.68
CA GLU A 50 4.44 -0.79 -3.99
C GLU A 50 4.87 -0.86 -2.52
N TYR A 51 6.16 -0.68 -2.23
CA TYR A 51 6.65 -0.65 -0.85
C TYR A 51 6.13 0.58 -0.09
N THR A 52 6.00 1.72 -0.76
CA THR A 52 5.41 2.90 -0.13
C THR A 52 3.96 2.64 0.27
N ALA A 53 3.19 1.98 -0.60
CA ALA A 53 1.82 1.60 -0.28
C ALA A 53 1.76 0.65 0.92
N LEU A 54 2.66 -0.32 0.99
CA LEU A 54 2.77 -1.22 2.14
C LEU A 54 3.01 -0.44 3.43
N LEU A 55 3.97 0.50 3.41
CA LEU A 55 4.30 1.31 4.57
C LEU A 55 3.13 2.19 5.00
N GLU A 56 2.40 2.75 4.04
CA GLU A 56 1.21 3.56 4.33
C GLU A 56 0.08 2.71 4.95
N ALA A 57 -0.12 1.49 4.43
CA ALA A 57 -1.10 0.58 5.01
C ALA A 57 -0.76 0.23 6.46
N LEU A 58 0.52 -0.04 6.73
CA LEU A 58 0.99 -0.31 8.09
C LEU A 58 0.83 0.93 9.00
N ALA A 59 1.11 2.13 8.47
CA ALA A 59 0.94 3.37 9.21
C ALA A 59 -0.52 3.59 9.62
N ILE A 60 -1.46 3.35 8.71
CA ILE A 60 -2.89 3.48 8.99
C ILE A 60 -3.30 2.48 10.08
N ALA A 61 -2.85 1.23 9.96
CA ALA A 61 -3.15 0.20 10.95
C ALA A 61 -2.63 0.57 12.33
N LEU A 62 -1.38 1.02 12.41
CA LEU A 62 -0.76 1.40 13.68
C LEU A 62 -1.41 2.64 14.30
N ALA A 63 -1.80 3.62 13.47
CA ALA A 63 -2.51 4.81 13.94
C ALA A 63 -3.86 4.47 14.55
N ARG A 64 -4.47 3.36 14.12
CA ARG A 64 -5.74 2.85 14.66
C ARG A 64 -5.53 1.85 15.79
N GLU A 65 -4.31 1.71 16.26
CA GLU A 65 -3.95 0.81 17.34
C GLU A 65 -4.31 -0.66 17.04
N ALA A 66 -4.34 -1.03 15.76
CA ALA A 66 -4.55 -2.40 15.36
C ALA A 66 -3.34 -3.26 15.75
N ASP A 67 -3.59 -4.44 16.27
CA ASP A 67 -2.54 -5.40 16.61
C ASP A 67 -2.62 -6.69 15.81
N ASP A 68 -3.73 -6.89 15.09
CA ASP A 68 -3.93 -8.02 14.18
C ASP A 68 -4.22 -7.44 12.79
N VAL A 69 -3.29 -7.65 11.85
CA VAL A 69 -3.33 -6.98 10.54
C VAL A 69 -3.18 -8.01 9.42
N GLU A 70 -4.07 -7.92 8.44
CA GLU A 70 -3.98 -8.68 7.21
C GLU A 70 -3.92 -7.72 6.02
N LEU A 71 -2.88 -7.82 5.20
CA LEU A 71 -2.70 -7.01 4.01
C LEU A 71 -2.73 -7.88 2.75
N LEU A 72 -3.32 -7.34 1.69
CA LEU A 72 -3.45 -8.02 0.40
C LEU A 72 -2.85 -7.13 -0.68
N ALA A 73 -2.09 -7.74 -1.59
CA ALA A 73 -1.44 -7.01 -2.68
C ALA A 73 -1.36 -7.88 -3.93
N ASP A 74 -1.29 -7.24 -5.09
CA ASP A 74 -1.10 -7.97 -6.35
C ASP A 74 0.37 -8.02 -6.79
N SER A 75 1.28 -7.46 -6.02
CA SER A 75 2.72 -7.59 -6.28
C SER A 75 3.25 -8.86 -5.61
N GLU A 76 3.49 -9.88 -6.41
CA GLU A 76 4.07 -11.13 -5.93
C GLU A 76 5.44 -10.90 -5.31
N LEU A 77 6.25 -10.04 -5.91
CA LEU A 77 7.59 -9.72 -5.40
C LEU A 77 7.53 -9.18 -3.98
N VAL A 78 6.72 -8.15 -3.74
CA VAL A 78 6.61 -7.53 -2.42
C VAL A 78 6.09 -8.53 -1.39
N VAL A 79 5.04 -9.29 -1.73
CA VAL A 79 4.47 -10.28 -0.83
C VAL A 79 5.51 -11.31 -0.42
N LYS A 80 6.25 -11.85 -1.39
CA LYS A 80 7.26 -12.87 -1.10
C LYS A 80 8.47 -12.32 -0.35
N GLN A 81 8.87 -11.09 -0.64
CA GLN A 81 9.96 -10.46 0.11
C GLN A 81 9.56 -10.20 1.57
N VAL A 82 8.35 -9.73 1.81
CA VAL A 82 7.85 -9.49 3.17
C VAL A 82 7.71 -10.80 3.95
N ARG A 83 7.31 -11.88 3.28
CA ARG A 83 7.23 -13.21 3.89
C ARG A 83 8.60 -13.85 4.14
N GLY A 84 9.67 -13.28 3.60
CA GLY A 84 11.00 -13.84 3.72
C GLY A 84 11.32 -14.94 2.71
N GLU A 85 10.46 -15.14 1.72
CA GLU A 85 10.67 -16.16 0.68
C GLU A 85 11.64 -15.69 -0.41
N TYR A 86 11.70 -14.38 -0.66
CA TYR A 86 12.64 -13.77 -1.60
C TYR A 86 13.52 -12.78 -0.87
N LYS A 87 14.81 -12.76 -1.23
CA LYS A 87 15.73 -11.75 -0.71
C LYS A 87 15.45 -10.38 -1.32
N VAL A 88 15.67 -9.34 -0.53
CA VAL A 88 15.64 -7.95 -0.99
C VAL A 88 17.07 -7.55 -1.31
N ARG A 89 17.35 -7.30 -2.58
CA ARG A 89 18.72 -6.99 -3.05
C ARG A 89 18.88 -5.58 -3.59
N HIS A 90 17.81 -5.01 -4.13
CA HIS A 90 17.88 -3.68 -4.73
C HIS A 90 18.11 -2.62 -3.66
N PRO A 91 19.11 -1.74 -3.81
CA PRO A 91 19.43 -0.72 -2.80
C PRO A 91 18.26 0.19 -2.43
N ASP A 92 17.38 0.50 -3.40
CA ASP A 92 16.23 1.36 -3.16
C ASP A 92 15.17 0.66 -2.31
N LEU A 93 15.11 -0.67 -2.34
CA LEU A 93 14.10 -1.45 -1.61
C LEU A 93 14.56 -1.88 -0.23
N ILE A 94 15.86 -2.02 -0.01
CA ILE A 94 16.41 -2.49 1.26
C ILE A 94 15.92 -1.64 2.45
N PRO A 95 16.02 -0.29 2.41
CA PRO A 95 15.56 0.50 3.54
C PRO A 95 14.04 0.48 3.71
N LEU A 96 13.28 0.37 2.61
CA LEU A 96 11.83 0.31 2.67
C LEU A 96 11.37 -1.01 3.29
N HIS A 97 11.98 -2.11 2.88
CA HIS A 97 11.70 -3.42 3.45
C HIS A 97 12.07 -3.44 4.95
N ALA A 98 13.23 -2.89 5.32
CA ALA A 98 13.65 -2.83 6.71
C ALA A 98 12.64 -2.05 7.57
N GLU A 99 12.11 -0.93 7.05
CA GLU A 99 11.09 -0.16 7.76
C GLU A 99 9.79 -0.96 7.90
N ALA A 100 9.39 -1.69 6.85
CA ALA A 100 8.20 -2.54 6.92
C ALA A 100 8.35 -3.60 8.00
N VAL A 101 9.52 -4.25 8.07
CA VAL A 101 9.80 -5.26 9.10
C VAL A 101 9.70 -4.65 10.51
N ARG A 102 10.24 -3.44 10.70
CA ARG A 102 10.15 -2.75 12.00
C ARG A 102 8.70 -2.48 12.39
N ARG A 103 7.86 -2.03 11.45
CA ARG A 103 6.44 -1.76 11.72
C ARG A 103 5.66 -3.04 12.01
N ILE A 104 5.92 -4.08 11.24
CA ILE A 104 5.30 -5.39 11.42
C ILE A 104 5.63 -5.97 12.80
N ALA A 105 6.86 -5.78 13.27
CA ALA A 105 7.29 -6.27 14.59
C ALA A 105 6.50 -5.65 15.75
N ARG A 106 5.81 -4.54 15.53
CA ARG A 106 4.95 -3.90 16.53
C ARG A 106 3.56 -4.55 16.63
N LEU A 107 3.23 -5.43 15.70
CA LEU A 107 1.94 -6.09 15.63
C LEU A 107 1.99 -7.43 16.34
N ARG A 108 0.89 -7.79 17.01
CA ARG A 108 0.78 -9.09 17.64
C ARG A 108 0.62 -10.21 16.61
N ARG A 109 -0.08 -9.90 15.52
CA ARG A 109 -0.33 -10.87 14.44
C ARG A 109 -0.32 -10.15 13.11
N PHE A 110 0.38 -10.71 12.15
CA PHE A 110 0.47 -10.13 10.80
C PHE A 110 0.36 -11.22 9.74
N LYS A 111 -0.39 -10.93 8.70
CA LYS A 111 -0.50 -11.78 7.53
C LYS A 111 -0.51 -10.91 6.28
N ILE A 112 0.22 -11.34 5.24
CA ILE A 112 0.19 -10.71 3.94
C ILE A 112 -0.07 -11.78 2.88
N GLY A 113 -0.99 -11.48 1.94
CA GLY A 113 -1.38 -12.39 0.89
C GLY A 113 -1.31 -11.77 -0.48
N HIS A 114 -1.05 -12.62 -1.48
CA HIS A 114 -1.07 -12.23 -2.88
C HIS A 114 -2.47 -12.45 -3.44
N VAL A 115 -3.00 -11.45 -4.15
CA VAL A 115 -4.28 -11.55 -4.86
C VAL A 115 -4.07 -11.20 -6.32
N PRO A 116 -4.87 -11.74 -7.23
CA PRO A 116 -4.79 -11.33 -8.64
C PRO A 116 -5.19 -9.86 -8.79
N ARG A 117 -4.66 -9.23 -9.83
CA ARG A 117 -4.87 -7.79 -10.08
C ARG A 117 -6.35 -7.41 -10.13
N GLU A 118 -7.18 -8.25 -10.73
CA GLU A 118 -8.62 -8.00 -10.85
C GLU A 118 -9.35 -7.99 -9.50
N LYS A 119 -8.72 -8.49 -8.46
CA LYS A 119 -9.24 -8.44 -7.08
C LYS A 119 -8.64 -7.32 -6.25
N ASN A 120 -7.80 -6.47 -6.87
CA ASN A 120 -7.19 -5.31 -6.20
C ASN A 120 -7.51 -4.00 -6.95
N LYS A 121 -8.62 -3.97 -7.69
CA LYS A 121 -8.99 -2.84 -8.53
C LYS A 121 -9.27 -1.57 -7.76
N ALA A 122 -9.82 -1.67 -6.55
CA ALA A 122 -10.13 -0.48 -5.77
C ALA A 122 -8.86 0.28 -5.40
N ALA A 123 -7.80 -0.43 -4.99
CA ALA A 123 -6.52 0.19 -4.70
C ALA A 123 -5.87 0.76 -5.97
N ASP A 124 -5.95 0.05 -7.09
CA ASP A 124 -5.44 0.51 -8.38
C ASP A 124 -6.13 1.81 -8.83
N LYS A 125 -7.44 1.90 -8.67
CA LYS A 125 -8.19 3.12 -8.99
C LYS A 125 -7.72 4.32 -8.16
N LEU A 126 -7.42 4.11 -6.90
CA LEU A 126 -6.92 5.16 -6.02
C LEU A 126 -5.54 5.64 -6.46
N VAL A 127 -4.65 4.73 -6.85
CA VAL A 127 -3.34 5.07 -7.40
C VAL A 127 -3.51 5.97 -8.62
N ASN A 128 -4.35 5.55 -9.56
CA ASN A 128 -4.61 6.31 -10.79
C ASN A 128 -5.23 7.68 -10.50
N ARG A 129 -6.12 7.76 -9.51
CA ARG A 129 -6.72 9.03 -9.11
C ARG A 129 -5.66 10.00 -8.58
N ALA A 130 -4.73 9.54 -7.74
CA ALA A 130 -3.64 10.38 -7.26
C ALA A 130 -2.73 10.83 -8.40
N LEU A 131 -2.41 9.93 -9.33
CA LEU A 131 -1.59 10.26 -10.50
C LEU A 131 -2.29 11.27 -11.40
N ASN A 132 -3.60 11.13 -11.60
CA ASN A 132 -4.37 12.11 -12.39
C ASN A 132 -4.36 13.50 -11.75
N LEU A 133 -4.42 13.58 -10.43
CA LEU A 133 -4.32 14.85 -9.72
C LEU A 133 -2.98 15.53 -9.97
N VAL A 134 -1.88 14.76 -9.95
CA VAL A 134 -0.55 15.29 -10.27
C VAL A 134 -0.49 15.82 -11.70
N GLU A 135 -1.03 15.05 -12.65
CA GLU A 135 -1.06 15.45 -14.06
C GLU A 135 -1.91 16.69 -14.31
N SER A 136 -2.92 16.94 -13.48
CA SER A 136 -3.75 18.15 -13.59
C SER A 136 -3.12 19.36 -12.89
N GLY A 137 -1.87 19.24 -12.41
CA GLY A 137 -1.13 20.35 -11.83
C GLY A 137 -1.12 20.41 -10.32
N ALA A 138 -1.73 19.45 -9.62
CA ALA A 138 -1.68 19.40 -8.17
C ALA A 138 -0.27 19.02 -7.69
N ASP A 139 0.20 19.63 -6.60
CA ASP A 139 1.45 19.22 -5.99
C ASP A 139 1.24 17.95 -5.13
N GLY A 140 2.33 17.38 -4.60
CA GLY A 140 2.27 16.15 -3.81
C GLY A 140 1.35 16.24 -2.61
N ALA A 141 1.25 17.41 -1.96
CA ALA A 141 0.37 17.59 -0.82
C ALA A 141 -1.10 17.63 -1.25
N ALA A 142 -1.41 18.28 -2.39
CA ALA A 142 -2.76 18.35 -2.92
C ALA A 142 -3.20 17.05 -3.58
N ALA A 143 -2.25 16.18 -3.95
CA ALA A 143 -2.54 14.89 -4.58
C ALA A 143 -2.77 13.77 -3.57
N LYS A 144 -3.34 14.10 -2.43
CA LYS A 144 -3.77 13.12 -1.43
C LYS A 144 -5.26 12.88 -1.55
N VAL A 145 -5.66 11.64 -1.39
CA VAL A 145 -7.05 11.22 -1.50
C VAL A 145 -7.44 10.48 -0.23
N HIS A 146 -8.60 10.82 0.30
CA HIS A 146 -9.23 10.05 1.36
C HIS A 146 -10.71 10.02 1.05
N GLU A 147 -11.30 8.84 0.97
CA GLU A 147 -12.73 8.71 0.72
C GLU A 147 -13.34 7.56 1.51
N THR A 148 -14.62 7.68 1.79
CA THR A 148 -15.40 6.64 2.46
C THR A 148 -16.35 6.06 1.42
N PHE A 149 -16.43 4.73 1.38
CA PHE A 149 -17.32 4.02 0.45
C PHE A 149 -18.57 3.58 1.20
N GLU A 150 -19.69 3.69 0.52
CA GLU A 150 -20.97 3.24 1.08
C GLU A 150 -21.32 1.82 0.68
#